data_b753eeb79f6a59736e57b23725807119
#
_entry.id   b753eeb79f6a59736e57b23725807119
#
_cell.length_a   1.000
_cell.length_b   1.000
_cell.length_c   1.000
_cell.angle_alpha   90.00
_cell.angle_beta   90.00
_cell.angle_gamma   90.00
#
_symmetry.space_group_name_H-M   'P 1'
#
loop_
_entity.id
_entity.type
_entity.pdbx_description
1 polymer ?
#
loop_
_entity_poly.entity_id
_entity_poly.type
_entity_poly.pdbx_seq_one_letter_code
_entity_poly.pdbx_strand_id
1 'polypeptide(L)'
;MLGNRSWDDWIEQYSTSHQNSINRLCHTIGIPLIVLSLAFFVVTIFSRRFWPIAVGLFVVGWIFQFVGHAFEGKPPEFFSDWRFLLVGTRWWAAKVRGRV
;
A
#
# COMPACT_ATOMS: atom_id res chain seq x y z
N MET A 1 -10.40 0.63 -17.61
CA MET A 1 -9.39 0.62 -16.56
C MET A 1 -9.71 -0.45 -15.53
N LEU A 2 -9.94 -0.19 -14.28
CA LEU A 2 -10.29 -1.24 -13.30
C LEU A 2 -11.79 -1.52 -13.33
N GLY A 3 -12.24 -2.26 -14.32
CA GLY A 3 -13.67 -2.49 -14.56
C GLY A 3 -14.35 -1.24 -15.09
N ASN A 4 -15.62 -1.04 -14.70
CA ASN A 4 -16.43 0.09 -15.17
C ASN A 4 -16.36 1.31 -14.22
N ARG A 5 -15.49 1.26 -13.21
CA ARG A 5 -15.36 2.35 -12.23
C ARG A 5 -14.22 3.28 -12.65
N SER A 6 -14.42 4.58 -12.41
CA SER A 6 -13.37 5.57 -12.61
C SER A 6 -12.31 5.47 -11.50
N TRP A 7 -11.12 6.01 -11.76
CA TRP A 7 -10.10 6.12 -10.73
C TRP A 7 -10.58 6.96 -9.54
N ASP A 8 -11.37 7.99 -9.78
CA ASP A 8 -11.89 8.83 -8.70
C ASP A 8 -12.80 8.02 -7.77
N ASP A 9 -13.63 7.13 -8.31
CA ASP A 9 -14.48 6.25 -7.51
C ASP A 9 -13.64 5.28 -6.66
N TRP A 10 -12.61 4.68 -7.26
CA TRP A 10 -11.72 3.79 -6.55
C TRP A 10 -10.98 4.51 -5.42
N ILE A 11 -10.46 5.70 -5.70
CA ILE A 11 -9.74 6.51 -4.70
C ILE A 11 -10.69 6.94 -3.59
N GLU A 12 -11.92 7.33 -3.92
CA GLU A 12 -12.92 7.70 -2.92
C GLU A 12 -13.22 6.56 -1.97
N GLN A 13 -13.47 5.36 -2.49
CA GLN A 13 -13.73 4.20 -1.67
C GLN A 13 -12.51 3.86 -0.80
N TYR A 14 -11.33 3.90 -1.35
CA TYR A 14 -10.10 3.68 -0.59
C TYR A 14 -9.96 4.69 0.53
N SER A 15 -10.23 5.96 0.25
CA SER A 15 -10.13 7.03 1.25
C SER A 15 -11.14 6.87 2.38
N THR A 16 -12.35 6.34 2.10
CA THR A 16 -13.34 6.10 3.15
C THR A 16 -12.91 5.01 4.13
N SER A 17 -12.09 4.06 3.70
CA SER A 17 -11.53 3.03 4.58
C SER A 17 -10.21 3.45 5.22
N HIS A 18 -9.74 4.69 4.97
CA HIS A 18 -8.46 5.22 5.45
C HIS A 18 -8.66 6.62 6.04
N GLN A 19 -9.60 6.75 6.98
CA GLN A 19 -9.92 8.05 7.59
C GLN A 19 -9.14 8.31 8.88
N ASN A 20 -8.69 7.26 9.56
CA ASN A 20 -7.87 7.42 10.76
C ASN A 20 -6.50 7.96 10.39
N SER A 21 -6.04 9.03 11.09
CA SER A 21 -4.78 9.68 10.77
C SER A 21 -3.57 8.76 10.96
N ILE A 22 -3.60 7.87 11.95
CA ILE A 22 -2.54 6.90 12.19
C ILE A 22 -2.50 5.88 11.05
N ASN A 23 -3.67 5.40 10.60
CA ASN A 23 -3.74 4.49 9.47
C ASN A 23 -3.21 5.15 8.20
N ARG A 24 -3.59 6.39 7.93
CA ARG A 24 -3.09 7.13 6.76
C ARG A 24 -1.58 7.30 6.82
N LEU A 25 -1.03 7.59 7.99
CA LEU A 25 0.42 7.70 8.18
C LEU A 25 1.09 6.35 7.93
N CYS A 26 0.56 5.27 8.50
CA CYS A 26 1.09 3.92 8.30
C CYS A 26 1.11 3.53 6.82
N HIS A 27 0.08 3.89 6.06
CA HIS A 27 0.04 3.63 4.62
C HIS A 27 1.02 4.52 3.86
N THR A 28 1.19 5.77 4.28
CA THR A 28 2.14 6.69 3.65
C THR A 28 3.58 6.17 3.77
N ILE A 29 3.91 5.52 4.88
CA ILE A 29 5.23 4.93 5.11
C ILE A 29 5.30 3.51 4.54
N GLY A 30 4.27 2.70 4.77
CA GLY A 30 4.28 1.28 4.44
C GLY A 30 4.24 0.99 2.95
N ILE A 31 3.46 1.75 2.17
CA ILE A 31 3.34 1.52 0.72
C ILE A 31 4.69 1.66 0.02
N PRO A 32 5.48 2.74 0.21
CA PRO A 32 6.79 2.82 -0.43
C PRO A 32 7.74 1.72 0.04
N LEU A 33 7.65 1.26 1.29
CA LEU A 33 8.47 0.14 1.76
C LEU A 33 8.14 -1.14 0.99
N ILE A 34 6.86 -1.42 0.77
CA ILE A 34 6.43 -2.59 -0.01
C ILE A 34 6.89 -2.48 -1.46
N VAL A 35 6.67 -1.32 -2.08
CA VAL A 35 7.09 -1.09 -3.48
C VAL A 35 8.61 -1.25 -3.61
N LEU A 36 9.37 -0.68 -2.67
CA LEU A 36 10.82 -0.80 -2.67
C LEU A 36 11.26 -2.26 -2.47
N SER A 37 10.53 -3.01 -1.61
CA SER A 37 10.82 -4.43 -1.41
C SER A 37 10.66 -5.23 -2.70
N LEU A 38 9.63 -4.92 -3.49
CA LEU A 38 9.42 -5.59 -4.79
C LEU A 38 10.58 -5.32 -5.74
N ALA A 39 11.10 -4.09 -5.75
CA ALA A 39 12.29 -3.77 -6.54
C ALA A 39 13.51 -4.58 -6.08
N PHE A 40 13.72 -4.73 -4.77
CA PHE A 40 14.81 -5.55 -4.26
C PHE A 40 14.59 -7.04 -4.51
N PHE A 41 13.34 -7.53 -4.55
CA PHE A 41 13.09 -8.91 -4.97
C PHE A 41 13.54 -9.14 -6.42
N VAL A 42 13.29 -8.19 -7.31
CA VAL A 42 13.78 -8.27 -8.70
C VAL A 42 15.32 -8.30 -8.72
N VAL A 43 15.97 -7.41 -7.95
CA VAL A 43 17.44 -7.38 -7.86
C VAL A 43 17.97 -8.71 -7.31
N THR A 44 17.26 -9.35 -6.38
CA THR A 44 17.66 -10.63 -5.79
C THR A 44 17.75 -11.75 -6.84
N ILE A 45 16.97 -11.67 -7.92
CA ILE A 45 17.05 -12.63 -9.03
C ILE A 45 18.46 -12.62 -9.62
N PHE A 46 19.10 -11.46 -9.69
CA PHE A 46 20.43 -11.29 -10.26
C PHE A 46 21.55 -11.34 -9.22
N SER A 47 21.25 -11.02 -7.95
CA SER A 47 22.22 -11.01 -6.87
C SER A 47 21.56 -11.40 -5.56
N ARG A 48 21.79 -12.65 -5.13
CA ARG A 48 21.11 -13.24 -3.97
C ARG A 48 21.40 -12.55 -2.65
N ARG A 49 22.50 -11.82 -2.56
CA ARG A 49 22.88 -11.15 -1.31
C ARG A 49 21.86 -10.10 -0.83
N PHE A 50 20.96 -9.67 -1.71
CA PHE A 50 19.96 -8.64 -1.37
C PHE A 50 18.66 -9.20 -0.79
N TRP A 51 18.52 -10.54 -0.68
CA TRP A 51 17.27 -11.12 -0.19
C TRP A 51 16.88 -10.65 1.23
N PRO A 52 17.83 -10.45 2.19
CA PRO A 52 17.42 -9.97 3.52
C PRO A 52 16.79 -8.59 3.49
N ILE A 53 17.29 -7.71 2.61
CA ILE A 53 16.74 -6.36 2.44
C ILE A 53 15.34 -6.45 1.85
N ALA A 54 15.15 -7.25 0.80
CA ALA A 54 13.86 -7.43 0.16
C ALA A 54 12.81 -7.95 1.15
N VAL A 55 13.14 -9.02 1.88
CA VAL A 55 12.23 -9.62 2.86
C VAL A 55 11.97 -8.66 4.02
N GLY A 56 13.00 -7.99 4.53
CA GLY A 56 12.85 -7.05 5.64
C GLY A 56 11.93 -5.89 5.30
N LEU A 57 12.12 -5.27 4.16
CA LEU A 57 11.26 -4.18 3.70
C LEU A 57 9.83 -4.65 3.48
N PHE A 58 9.65 -5.84 2.92
CA PHE A 58 8.34 -6.41 2.69
C PHE A 58 7.58 -6.62 4.00
N VAL A 59 8.22 -7.27 4.96
CA VAL A 59 7.62 -7.55 6.26
C VAL A 59 7.28 -6.25 7.00
N VAL A 60 8.22 -5.32 7.08
CA VAL A 60 8.00 -4.06 7.78
C VAL A 60 6.89 -3.25 7.10
N GLY A 61 6.90 -3.18 5.78
CA GLY A 61 5.86 -2.46 5.03
C GLY A 61 4.47 -3.02 5.31
N TRP A 62 4.30 -4.35 5.32
CA TRP A 62 3.02 -4.97 5.61
C TRP A 62 2.62 -4.84 7.07
N ILE A 63 3.58 -4.84 8.01
CA ILE A 63 3.28 -4.54 9.41
C ILE A 63 2.63 -3.15 9.52
N PHE A 64 3.18 -2.14 8.86
CA PHE A 64 2.57 -0.80 8.85
C PHE A 64 1.14 -0.84 8.31
N GLN A 65 0.89 -1.58 7.24
CA GLN A 65 -0.44 -1.67 6.65
C GLN A 65 -1.45 -2.28 7.64
N PHE A 66 -1.11 -3.41 8.24
CA PHE A 66 -2.03 -4.09 9.14
C PHE A 66 -2.20 -3.35 10.47
N VAL A 67 -1.15 -2.75 11.00
CA VAL A 67 -1.26 -1.90 12.20
C VAL A 67 -2.19 -0.72 11.92
N GLY A 68 -2.02 -0.07 10.75
CA GLY A 68 -2.88 1.03 10.36
C GLY A 68 -4.35 0.62 10.31
N HIS A 69 -4.66 -0.54 9.72
CA HIS A 69 -6.04 -1.02 9.67
C HIS A 69 -6.59 -1.40 11.05
N ALA A 70 -5.74 -1.83 11.96
CA ALA A 70 -6.16 -2.05 13.35
C ALA A 70 -6.64 -0.75 14.00
N PHE A 71 -5.95 0.36 13.75
CA PHE A 71 -6.37 1.68 14.24
C PHE A 71 -7.64 2.18 13.53
N GLU A 72 -7.82 1.83 12.26
CA GLU A 72 -9.02 2.20 11.50
C GLU A 72 -10.26 1.44 11.97
N GLY A 73 -10.07 0.24 12.52
CA GLY A 73 -11.17 -0.65 12.90
C GLY A 73 -11.82 -1.35 11.70
N LYS A 74 -11.16 -1.37 10.55
CA LYS A 74 -11.68 -1.99 9.32
C LYS A 74 -10.58 -2.83 8.69
N PRO A 75 -10.95 -3.96 8.04
CA PRO A 75 -9.96 -4.78 7.31
C PRO A 75 -9.46 -4.05 6.07
N PRO A 76 -8.30 -4.46 5.54
CA PRO A 76 -7.82 -3.92 4.27
C PRO A 76 -8.81 -4.16 3.14
N GLU A 77 -8.99 -3.16 2.27
CA GLU A 77 -9.92 -3.26 1.15
C GLU A 77 -9.57 -4.38 0.16
N PHE A 78 -8.28 -4.72 0.02
CA PHE A 78 -7.90 -5.78 -0.92
C PHE A 78 -8.42 -7.17 -0.50
N PHE A 79 -8.88 -7.34 0.74
CA PHE A 79 -9.54 -8.57 1.14
C PHE A 79 -10.87 -8.78 0.41
N SER A 80 -11.54 -7.69 0.02
CA SER A 80 -12.76 -7.76 -0.77
C SER A 80 -12.50 -7.72 -2.28
N ASP A 81 -11.44 -7.02 -2.70
CA ASP A 81 -11.08 -6.88 -4.11
C ASP A 81 -9.58 -6.61 -4.23
N TRP A 82 -8.85 -7.56 -4.83
CA TRP A 82 -7.39 -7.48 -4.97
C TRP A 82 -6.93 -6.21 -5.70
N ARG A 83 -7.79 -5.64 -6.55
CA ARG A 83 -7.44 -4.43 -7.30
C ARG A 83 -7.14 -3.24 -6.40
N PHE A 84 -7.58 -3.28 -5.15
CA PHE A 84 -7.23 -2.24 -4.18
C PHE A 84 -5.73 -2.18 -3.86
N LEU A 85 -4.96 -3.22 -4.16
CA LEU A 85 -3.51 -3.14 -4.07
C LEU A 85 -2.96 -2.10 -5.06
N LEU A 86 -3.51 -2.07 -6.27
CA LEU A 86 -3.14 -1.07 -7.28
C LEU A 86 -3.68 0.31 -6.92
N VAL A 87 -4.91 0.36 -6.43
CA VAL A 87 -5.54 1.62 -5.98
C VAL A 87 -4.73 2.23 -4.84
N GLY A 88 -4.21 1.42 -3.92
CA GLY A 88 -3.39 1.88 -2.82
C GLY A 88 -2.13 2.61 -3.27
N THR A 89 -1.44 2.09 -4.28
CA THR A 89 -0.24 2.75 -4.80
C THR A 89 -0.58 4.07 -5.47
N ARG A 90 -1.69 4.13 -6.19
CA ARG A 90 -2.14 5.37 -6.82
C ARG A 90 -2.61 6.39 -5.78
N TRP A 91 -3.29 5.93 -4.74
CA TRP A 91 -3.67 6.79 -3.61
C TRP A 91 -2.44 7.41 -2.96
N TRP A 92 -1.41 6.61 -2.72
CA TRP A 92 -0.15 7.11 -2.15
C TRP A 92 0.45 8.22 -3.02
N ALA A 93 0.50 8.01 -4.33
CA ALA A 93 1.02 9.01 -5.25
C ALA A 93 0.20 10.30 -5.20
N ALA A 94 -1.13 10.17 -5.12
CA ALA A 94 -2.02 11.32 -5.00
C ALA A 94 -1.82 12.05 -3.67
N LYS A 95 -1.66 11.32 -2.57
CA LYS A 95 -1.42 11.90 -1.25
C LYS A 95 -0.11 12.68 -1.21
N VAL A 96 0.96 12.13 -1.77
CA VAL A 96 2.27 12.81 -1.83
C VAL A 96 2.18 14.08 -2.64
N ARG A 97 1.31 14.12 -3.66
CA ARG A 97 1.09 15.32 -4.47
C ARG A 97 0.06 16.27 -3.86
N GLY A 98 -0.45 15.98 -2.66
CA GLY A 98 -1.40 16.84 -1.98
C GLY A 98 -2.83 16.77 -2.49
N ARG A 99 -3.21 15.68 -3.18
CA ARG A 99 -4.56 15.53 -3.76
C ARG A 99 -5.54 14.78 -2.89
N VAL A 100 -5.06 14.11 -1.86
CA VAL A 100 -5.92 13.37 -0.90
C VAL A 100 -5.43 13.49 0.52
#